data_b7b4e5565f1548466786683d97ecf09e
#
_entry.id   b7b4e5565f1548466786683d97ecf09e
#
_cell.length_a   1.000
_cell.length_b   1.000
_cell.length_c   1.000
_cell.angle_alpha   90.00
_cell.angle_beta   90.00
_cell.angle_gamma   90.00
#
_symmetry.space_group_name_H-M   'P 1'
#
loop_
_entity.id
_entity.type
_entity.pdbx_description
1 polymer ?
#
loop_
_entity_poly.entity_id
_entity_poly.type
_entity_poly.pdbx_seq_one_letter_code
_entity_poly.pdbx_strand_id
1 'polypeptide(L)'
;LAYYSPVEVKIAEVEAEKTAYNVTVNVEVNGADSYVAVAMPELYCDDVEYQKEQMVMALAEGQYYGKLYTESYSGSALDIAAGTTFSMTGQYAPNSSLYVFILPLDGRPAEDYTTADVTYAQFSTAALTAGGSIDLTAKQVTSYMGQVYDYEIWDYVTKEIVLDRYTQLGVEVTPSATSDWTAFYFTWMDEFTYADYGAYEEDLVDYILENSYGNTPSELKSWPYYSVEKVAPNTTMHFVAFIVDAAGKYGKIAHVEATSDELQKAEFVWAEPYETNL
;
A
#
# COMPACT_ATOMS: atom_id res chain seq x y z
N LEU A 1 29.97 -18.57 36.15
CA LEU A 1 29.90 -18.12 34.76
C LEU A 1 28.94 -19.08 34.04
N ALA A 2 27.72 -18.64 33.75
CA ALA A 2 26.84 -19.37 32.87
C ALA A 2 27.44 -19.31 31.48
N TYR A 3 27.77 -20.46 30.91
CA TYR A 3 28.13 -20.56 29.50
C TYR A 3 26.83 -20.63 28.72
N TYR A 4 26.44 -19.50 28.10
CA TYR A 4 25.40 -19.54 27.10
C TYR A 4 25.94 -20.14 25.80
N SER A 5 25.18 -21.04 25.20
CA SER A 5 25.52 -21.54 23.88
C SER A 5 25.48 -20.37 22.90
N PRO A 6 26.38 -20.30 21.92
CA PRO A 6 26.26 -19.26 20.90
C PRO A 6 24.94 -19.43 20.16
N VAL A 7 24.19 -18.32 20.03
CA VAL A 7 22.95 -18.28 19.28
C VAL A 7 23.25 -17.93 17.82
N GLU A 8 22.72 -18.69 16.91
CA GLU A 8 22.83 -18.47 15.49
C GLU A 8 21.43 -18.25 14.89
N VAL A 9 21.26 -17.15 14.15
CA VAL A 9 20.02 -16.81 13.44
C VAL A 9 20.31 -16.75 11.95
N LYS A 10 19.49 -17.48 11.15
CA LYS A 10 19.49 -17.39 9.70
C LYS A 10 18.11 -16.98 9.22
N ILE A 11 18.08 -16.01 8.35
CA ILE A 11 16.87 -15.52 7.70
C ILE A 11 17.10 -15.62 6.19
N ALA A 12 16.35 -16.47 5.51
CA ALA A 12 16.52 -16.73 4.08
C ALA A 12 15.18 -16.67 3.35
N GLU A 13 15.18 -16.02 2.21
CA GLU A 13 14.02 -15.96 1.32
C GLU A 13 13.77 -17.31 0.64
N VAL A 14 12.50 -17.68 0.50
CA VAL A 14 12.05 -18.79 -0.34
C VAL A 14 11.72 -18.24 -1.72
N GLU A 15 12.72 -18.07 -2.55
CA GLU A 15 12.64 -17.41 -3.86
C GLU A 15 11.52 -17.99 -4.75
N ALA A 16 11.27 -19.31 -4.67
CA ALA A 16 10.22 -19.96 -5.46
C ALA A 16 8.79 -19.55 -5.07
N GLU A 17 8.61 -18.96 -3.90
CA GLU A 17 7.31 -18.50 -3.38
C GLU A 17 7.14 -16.97 -3.46
N LYS A 18 8.15 -16.28 -3.97
CA LYS A 18 8.14 -14.83 -4.12
C LYS A 18 7.14 -14.40 -5.19
N THR A 19 6.28 -13.48 -4.82
CA THR A 19 5.31 -12.87 -5.74
C THR A 19 5.35 -11.33 -5.64
N ALA A 20 4.57 -10.65 -6.45
CA ALA A 20 4.44 -9.20 -6.38
C ALA A 20 3.82 -8.71 -5.05
N TYR A 21 3.19 -9.59 -4.28
CA TYR A 21 2.49 -9.23 -3.04
C TYR A 21 2.98 -10.01 -1.83
N ASN A 22 3.77 -11.05 -2.03
CA ASN A 22 4.16 -11.97 -0.96
C ASN A 22 5.67 -12.19 -0.97
N VAL A 23 6.22 -12.29 0.22
CA VAL A 23 7.56 -12.83 0.47
C VAL A 23 7.42 -13.93 1.52
N THR A 24 7.97 -15.10 1.25
CA THR A 24 8.12 -16.17 2.24
C THR A 24 9.56 -16.21 2.70
N VAL A 25 9.79 -16.22 4.00
CA VAL A 25 11.12 -16.34 4.59
C VAL A 25 11.18 -17.51 5.53
N ASN A 26 12.29 -18.24 5.47
CA ASN A 26 12.65 -19.26 6.45
C ASN A 26 13.50 -18.62 7.53
N VAL A 27 13.14 -18.85 8.79
CA VAL A 27 13.91 -18.42 9.96
C VAL A 27 14.37 -19.65 10.72
N GLU A 28 15.69 -19.81 10.84
CA GLU A 28 16.33 -20.83 11.67
C GLU A 28 16.97 -20.14 12.86
N VAL A 29 16.62 -20.57 14.06
CA VAL A 29 17.22 -20.10 15.31
C VAL A 29 17.81 -21.31 16.04
N ASN A 30 19.13 -21.32 16.22
CA ASN A 30 19.85 -22.36 16.94
C ASN A 30 20.45 -21.79 18.24
N GLY A 31 20.37 -22.52 19.33
CA GLY A 31 20.90 -22.09 20.61
C GLY A 31 19.96 -21.21 21.44
N ALA A 32 18.69 -21.13 21.07
CA ALA A 32 17.62 -20.47 21.83
C ALA A 32 16.33 -21.29 21.73
N ASP A 33 15.53 -21.26 22.80
CA ASP A 33 14.27 -22.02 22.90
C ASP A 33 13.08 -21.28 22.28
N SER A 34 13.23 -20.00 22.09
CA SER A 34 12.20 -19.12 21.51
C SER A 34 12.83 -17.88 20.89
N TYR A 35 12.05 -17.13 20.16
CA TYR A 35 12.46 -15.85 19.59
C TYR A 35 11.27 -14.92 19.39
N VAL A 36 11.54 -13.62 19.36
CA VAL A 36 10.58 -12.62 18.96
C VAL A 36 10.87 -12.22 17.52
N ALA A 37 9.83 -12.15 16.69
CA ALA A 37 9.93 -11.71 15.31
C ALA A 37 9.00 -10.54 15.02
N VAL A 38 9.52 -9.60 14.23
CA VAL A 38 8.77 -8.50 13.63
C VAL A 38 9.06 -8.47 12.15
N ALA A 39 8.00 -8.36 11.34
CA ALA A 39 8.11 -8.10 9.92
C ALA A 39 7.34 -6.81 9.60
N MET A 40 7.95 -5.91 8.86
CA MET A 40 7.33 -4.64 8.50
C MET A 40 7.79 -4.15 7.12
N PRO A 41 6.93 -3.40 6.39
CA PRO A 41 7.36 -2.67 5.21
C PRO A 41 8.41 -1.61 5.56
N GLU A 42 9.31 -1.34 4.63
CA GLU A 42 10.31 -0.28 4.78
C GLU A 42 9.67 1.08 5.10
N LEU A 43 8.49 1.35 4.55
CA LEU A 43 7.71 2.56 4.84
C LEU A 43 7.47 2.81 6.36
N TYR A 44 7.46 1.74 7.17
CA TYR A 44 7.27 1.84 8.63
C TYR A 44 8.57 1.62 9.41
N CYS A 45 9.71 1.54 8.72
CA CYS A 45 11.03 1.33 9.30
C CYS A 45 11.97 2.44 8.90
N ASP A 46 11.78 3.63 9.46
CA ASP A 46 12.64 4.80 9.18
C ASP A 46 14.07 4.59 9.68
N ASP A 47 14.25 3.80 10.74
CA ASP A 47 15.55 3.53 11.35
C ASP A 47 15.61 2.10 11.92
N VAL A 48 16.50 1.29 11.35
CA VAL A 48 16.72 -0.11 11.76
C VAL A 48 17.19 -0.20 13.21
N GLU A 49 18.08 0.66 13.67
CA GLU A 49 18.57 0.62 15.06
C GLU A 49 17.47 0.99 16.05
N TYR A 50 16.63 1.97 15.70
CA TYR A 50 15.44 2.29 16.50
C TYR A 50 14.49 1.10 16.64
N GLN A 51 14.23 0.35 15.57
CA GLN A 51 13.39 -0.85 15.65
C GLN A 51 13.99 -1.94 16.53
N LYS A 52 15.31 -2.14 16.48
CA LYS A 52 16.01 -3.05 17.38
C LYS A 52 15.90 -2.60 18.84
N GLU A 53 16.05 -1.32 19.12
CA GLU A 53 15.87 -0.74 20.45
C GLU A 53 14.44 -0.98 20.97
N GLN A 54 13.42 -0.80 20.13
CA GLN A 54 12.04 -1.06 20.52
C GLN A 54 11.80 -2.53 20.92
N MET A 55 12.40 -3.48 20.20
CA MET A 55 12.31 -4.90 20.56
C MET A 55 12.94 -5.20 21.93
N VAL A 56 14.14 -4.67 22.18
CA VAL A 56 14.86 -4.87 23.43
C VAL A 56 14.18 -4.18 24.61
N MET A 57 13.72 -2.95 24.43
CA MET A 57 12.98 -2.19 25.46
C MET A 57 11.67 -2.90 25.84
N ALA A 58 10.90 -3.33 24.86
CA ALA A 58 9.65 -4.03 25.12
C ALA A 58 9.87 -5.33 25.88
N LEU A 59 10.94 -6.08 25.57
CA LEU A 59 11.29 -7.29 26.28
C LEU A 59 11.66 -6.97 27.76
N ALA A 60 12.46 -5.94 28.01
CA ALA A 60 12.83 -5.50 29.35
C ALA A 60 11.63 -5.05 30.20
N GLU A 61 10.59 -4.51 29.55
CA GLU A 61 9.32 -4.13 30.18
C GLU A 61 8.33 -5.32 30.36
N GLY A 62 8.74 -6.54 30.02
CA GLY A 62 7.89 -7.73 30.06
C GLY A 62 6.86 -7.80 28.93
N GLN A 63 7.12 -7.13 27.84
CA GLN A 63 6.31 -7.10 26.63
C GLN A 63 7.08 -7.63 25.43
N TYR A 64 6.38 -7.86 24.34
CA TYR A 64 7.02 -8.23 23.07
C TYR A 64 6.64 -7.22 21.99
N TYR A 65 7.63 -6.49 21.50
CA TYR A 65 7.47 -5.73 20.26
C TYR A 65 7.66 -6.66 19.07
N GLY A 66 6.54 -7.22 18.64
CA GLY A 66 6.52 -8.31 17.68
C GLY A 66 5.78 -9.53 18.21
N LYS A 67 6.04 -10.69 17.64
CA LYS A 67 5.41 -11.93 18.00
C LYS A 67 6.41 -12.92 18.56
N LEU A 68 6.06 -13.51 19.72
CA LEU A 68 6.86 -14.57 20.34
C LEU A 68 6.60 -15.90 19.65
N TYR A 69 7.67 -16.60 19.28
CA TYR A 69 7.68 -17.92 18.69
C TYR A 69 8.41 -18.90 19.59
N THR A 70 7.81 -20.05 19.78
CA THR A 70 8.40 -21.19 20.51
C THR A 70 8.27 -22.42 19.62
N GLU A 71 8.98 -23.51 19.95
CA GLU A 71 8.86 -24.78 19.21
C GLU A 71 7.41 -25.30 19.08
N SER A 72 6.53 -24.91 20.02
CA SER A 72 5.13 -25.31 20.04
C SER A 72 4.18 -24.30 19.42
N TYR A 73 4.68 -23.22 18.84
CA TYR A 73 3.82 -22.15 18.33
C TYR A 73 3.23 -22.51 16.95
N SER A 74 1.91 -22.73 16.96
CA SER A 74 1.11 -22.82 15.73
C SER A 74 0.13 -21.66 15.72
N GLY A 75 0.31 -20.65 14.89
CA GLY A 75 -0.66 -19.59 14.79
C GLY A 75 -0.26 -18.45 13.88
N SER A 76 -1.24 -17.99 13.14
CA SER A 76 -1.16 -17.01 12.10
C SER A 76 -1.41 -15.59 12.61
N ALA A 77 -0.50 -14.70 12.44
CA ALA A 77 -0.75 -13.33 12.07
C ALA A 77 0.28 -12.85 11.06
N LEU A 78 1.20 -13.70 10.76
CA LEU A 78 2.10 -13.71 9.62
C LEU A 78 2.09 -15.17 9.21
N ASP A 79 1.27 -15.70 8.39
CA ASP A 79 1.11 -17.11 8.04
C ASP A 79 2.35 -17.97 8.34
N ILE A 80 2.56 -18.27 9.64
CA ILE A 80 3.71 -19.04 10.07
C ILE A 80 3.33 -20.50 10.05
N ALA A 81 3.91 -21.21 9.12
CA ALA A 81 3.90 -22.66 9.14
C ALA A 81 4.92 -23.16 10.18
N ALA A 82 4.41 -23.92 11.16
CA ALA A 82 5.16 -24.71 12.12
C ALA A 82 6.66 -24.37 12.28
N GLY A 83 6.94 -23.39 13.08
CA GLY A 83 8.25 -23.21 13.74
C GLY A 83 9.30 -22.38 13.02
N THR A 84 9.42 -22.39 11.71
CA THR A 84 10.58 -21.79 11.02
C THR A 84 10.29 -21.01 9.75
N THR A 85 9.05 -20.90 9.31
CA THR A 85 8.71 -20.22 8.06
C THR A 85 7.67 -19.13 8.28
N PHE A 86 7.95 -17.92 7.78
CA PHE A 86 6.93 -16.89 7.68
C PHE A 86 6.60 -16.59 6.23
N SER A 87 5.35 -16.39 5.96
CA SER A 87 4.88 -15.75 4.75
C SER A 87 4.33 -14.36 5.09
N MET A 88 4.82 -13.35 4.40
CA MET A 88 4.28 -12.00 4.46
C MET A 88 3.35 -11.82 3.28
N THR A 89 2.04 -11.91 3.53
CA THR A 89 1.02 -11.89 2.49
C THR A 89 0.30 -10.55 2.36
N GLY A 90 0.03 -10.14 1.14
CA GLY A 90 -1.17 -9.37 0.74
C GLY A 90 -1.30 -7.91 1.14
N GLN A 91 -0.42 -7.34 1.93
CA GLN A 91 -0.49 -5.92 2.32
C GLN A 91 0.64 -5.07 1.74
N TYR A 92 1.46 -5.66 0.92
CA TYR A 92 2.64 -5.01 0.38
C TYR A 92 2.43 -4.70 -1.09
N ALA A 93 2.86 -3.51 -1.49
CA ALA A 93 2.86 -3.15 -2.89
C ALA A 93 3.91 -3.99 -3.66
N PRO A 94 3.77 -4.15 -4.96
CA PRO A 94 4.82 -4.71 -5.79
C PRO A 94 6.13 -3.93 -5.67
N ASN A 95 7.26 -4.63 -5.79
CA ASN A 95 8.61 -4.06 -5.68
C ASN A 95 8.85 -3.27 -4.37
N SER A 96 8.23 -3.71 -3.28
CA SER A 96 8.33 -3.05 -1.98
C SER A 96 9.35 -3.74 -1.10
N SER A 97 10.17 -2.96 -0.41
CA SER A 97 11.11 -3.45 0.57
C SER A 97 10.44 -3.79 1.89
N LEU A 98 10.89 -4.89 2.50
CA LEU A 98 10.39 -5.47 3.72
C LEU A 98 11.55 -5.78 4.66
N TYR A 99 11.39 -5.51 5.95
CA TYR A 99 12.35 -5.89 6.99
C TYR A 99 11.79 -7.01 7.85
N VAL A 100 12.65 -7.96 8.20
CA VAL A 100 12.38 -9.00 9.20
C VAL A 100 13.44 -8.88 10.29
N PHE A 101 12.98 -8.72 11.53
CA PHE A 101 13.83 -8.62 12.73
C PHE A 101 13.58 -9.84 13.62
N ILE A 102 14.64 -10.45 14.11
CA ILE A 102 14.60 -11.62 14.98
C ILE A 102 15.43 -11.34 16.23
N LEU A 103 14.82 -11.46 17.40
CA LEU A 103 15.47 -11.44 18.70
C LEU A 103 15.36 -12.83 19.33
N PRO A 104 16.41 -13.66 19.31
CA PRO A 104 16.41 -14.97 19.96
C PRO A 104 16.45 -14.83 21.48
N LEU A 105 15.72 -15.71 22.17
CA LEU A 105 15.63 -15.74 23.63
C LEU A 105 16.32 -17.01 24.15
N ASP A 106 17.52 -16.86 24.69
CA ASP A 106 18.39 -17.93 25.15
C ASP A 106 18.31 -18.16 26.66
N GLY A 107 17.30 -17.59 27.33
CA GLY A 107 17.02 -17.78 28.74
C GLY A 107 17.79 -16.85 29.69
N ARG A 108 18.57 -15.88 29.17
CA ARG A 108 19.16 -14.84 30.01
C ARG A 108 18.09 -13.86 30.50
N PRO A 109 18.35 -13.06 31.56
CA PRO A 109 17.45 -12.00 32.02
C PRO A 109 17.12 -11.00 30.90
N ALA A 110 15.89 -10.48 30.90
CA ALA A 110 15.42 -9.60 29.85
C ALA A 110 16.25 -8.31 29.70
N GLU A 111 16.79 -7.83 30.82
CA GLU A 111 17.66 -6.63 30.87
C GLU A 111 19.07 -6.84 30.29
N ASP A 112 19.46 -8.09 30.04
CA ASP A 112 20.77 -8.42 29.47
C ASP A 112 20.79 -8.48 27.95
N TYR A 113 19.64 -8.33 27.28
CA TYR A 113 19.57 -8.24 25.82
C TYR A 113 19.88 -6.84 25.35
N THR A 114 20.52 -6.77 24.20
CA THR A 114 20.93 -5.51 23.57
C THR A 114 20.56 -5.51 22.08
N THR A 115 20.66 -4.39 21.40
CA THR A 115 20.43 -4.31 19.95
C THR A 115 21.36 -5.21 19.13
N ALA A 116 22.53 -5.57 19.68
CA ALA A 116 23.46 -6.51 19.04
C ALA A 116 22.91 -7.95 18.99
N ASP A 117 21.93 -8.29 19.83
CA ASP A 117 21.28 -9.61 19.83
C ASP A 117 20.19 -9.70 18.75
N VAL A 118 19.76 -8.58 18.15
CA VAL A 118 18.74 -8.54 17.11
C VAL A 118 19.37 -8.71 15.74
N THR A 119 19.02 -9.81 15.07
CA THR A 119 19.37 -10.04 13.67
C THR A 119 18.25 -9.52 12.78
N TYR A 120 18.59 -8.90 11.66
CA TYR A 120 17.61 -8.48 10.67
C TYR A 120 18.05 -8.82 9.25
N ALA A 121 17.08 -8.90 8.37
CA ALA A 121 17.28 -9.03 6.94
C ALA A 121 16.25 -8.19 6.18
N GLN A 122 16.63 -7.74 5.00
CA GLN A 122 15.77 -6.99 4.08
C GLN A 122 15.46 -7.86 2.86
N PHE A 123 14.21 -7.87 2.46
CA PHE A 123 13.69 -8.56 1.30
C PHE A 123 12.85 -7.59 0.47
N SER A 124 12.44 -8.00 -0.72
CA SER A 124 11.47 -7.25 -1.51
C SER A 124 10.48 -8.19 -2.19
N THR A 125 9.25 -7.71 -2.34
CA THR A 125 8.30 -8.36 -3.24
C THR A 125 8.80 -8.29 -4.67
N ALA A 126 8.30 -9.15 -5.55
CA ALA A 126 8.64 -9.09 -6.96
C ALA A 126 8.04 -7.82 -7.60
N ALA A 127 8.71 -7.29 -8.62
CA ALA A 127 8.15 -6.26 -9.47
C ALA A 127 6.99 -6.83 -10.30
N LEU A 128 6.04 -5.97 -10.67
CA LEU A 128 5.05 -6.31 -11.69
C LEU A 128 5.72 -6.42 -13.05
N THR A 129 5.19 -7.29 -13.89
CA THR A 129 5.65 -7.44 -15.28
C THR A 129 4.49 -7.24 -16.24
N ALA A 130 4.79 -6.75 -17.44
CA ALA A 130 3.81 -6.60 -18.50
C ALA A 130 3.31 -7.95 -19.05
N GLY A 131 2.23 -7.91 -19.82
CA GLY A 131 1.67 -9.06 -20.52
C GLY A 131 0.62 -9.83 -19.74
N GLY A 132 -0.05 -9.17 -18.82
CA GLY A 132 -1.25 -9.70 -18.17
C GLY A 132 -2.38 -9.93 -19.16
N SER A 133 -3.22 -10.89 -18.85
CA SER A 133 -4.32 -11.34 -19.71
C SER A 133 -5.61 -10.55 -19.55
N ILE A 134 -5.68 -9.67 -18.55
CA ILE A 134 -6.91 -8.95 -18.21
C ILE A 134 -6.69 -7.47 -18.47
N ASP A 135 -7.43 -6.96 -19.43
CA ASP A 135 -7.43 -5.55 -19.80
C ASP A 135 -8.53 -4.80 -19.05
N LEU A 136 -8.35 -3.49 -18.97
CA LEU A 136 -9.32 -2.56 -18.43
C LEU A 136 -9.75 -1.59 -19.53
N THR A 137 -11.04 -1.31 -19.59
CA THR A 137 -11.56 -0.16 -20.34
C THR A 137 -12.07 0.89 -19.38
N ALA A 138 -11.84 2.14 -19.70
CA ALA A 138 -12.34 3.27 -18.93
C ALA A 138 -13.01 4.28 -19.86
N LYS A 139 -14.06 4.93 -19.39
CA LYS A 139 -14.75 5.99 -20.10
C LYS A 139 -15.18 7.10 -19.16
N GLN A 140 -15.15 8.32 -19.63
CA GLN A 140 -15.65 9.47 -18.88
C GLN A 140 -17.15 9.32 -18.60
N VAL A 141 -17.57 9.66 -17.37
CA VAL A 141 -18.98 9.58 -16.95
C VAL A 141 -19.55 10.99 -16.89
N THR A 142 -20.53 11.25 -17.74
CA THR A 142 -21.17 12.57 -17.84
C THR A 142 -21.94 12.99 -16.60
N SER A 143 -22.34 12.06 -15.73
CA SER A 143 -23.00 12.37 -14.45
C SER A 143 -22.09 13.10 -13.45
N TYR A 144 -20.77 13.05 -13.65
CA TYR A 144 -19.79 13.80 -12.86
C TYR A 144 -19.40 15.11 -13.55
N MET A 145 -19.77 15.27 -14.83
CA MET A 145 -19.51 16.50 -15.58
C MET A 145 -20.43 17.60 -15.10
N GLY A 146 -19.90 18.81 -14.99
CA GLY A 146 -20.68 19.97 -14.60
C GLY A 146 -21.10 20.02 -13.14
N GLN A 147 -20.67 19.06 -12.30
CA GLN A 147 -20.82 19.18 -10.86
C GLN A 147 -19.85 20.25 -10.37
N VAL A 148 -20.39 21.25 -9.70
CA VAL A 148 -19.63 22.38 -9.16
C VAL A 148 -19.65 22.31 -7.65
N TYR A 149 -18.49 22.37 -7.05
CA TYR A 149 -18.32 22.41 -5.61
C TYR A 149 -17.70 23.73 -5.20
N ASP A 150 -18.26 24.35 -4.19
CA ASP A 150 -17.66 25.50 -3.54
C ASP A 150 -16.88 25.02 -2.31
N TYR A 151 -15.59 25.34 -2.28
CA TYR A 151 -14.74 25.08 -1.13
C TYR A 151 -14.47 26.37 -0.38
N GLU A 152 -14.63 26.33 0.93
CA GLU A 152 -14.19 27.39 1.82
C GLU A 152 -12.67 27.31 1.99
N ILE A 153 -11.98 28.32 1.50
CA ILE A 153 -10.52 28.43 1.61
C ILE A 153 -10.20 29.64 2.48
N TRP A 154 -9.33 29.43 3.48
CA TRP A 154 -8.80 30.55 4.26
C TRP A 154 -7.75 31.31 3.45
N ASP A 155 -8.04 32.57 3.10
CA ASP A 155 -7.07 33.45 2.47
C ASP A 155 -6.18 34.09 3.55
N TYR A 156 -4.91 33.71 3.54
CA TYR A 156 -3.91 34.21 4.53
C TYR A 156 -3.53 35.68 4.30
N VAL A 157 -3.79 36.23 3.12
CA VAL A 157 -3.51 37.64 2.79
C VAL A 157 -4.63 38.54 3.29
N THR A 158 -5.88 38.23 2.93
CA THR A 158 -7.05 38.99 3.34
C THR A 158 -7.53 38.64 4.74
N LYS A 159 -7.16 37.44 5.26
CA LYS A 159 -7.64 36.83 6.50
C LYS A 159 -9.14 36.65 6.53
N GLU A 160 -9.70 36.28 5.43
CA GLU A 160 -11.11 36.00 5.23
C GLU A 160 -11.30 34.61 4.62
N ILE A 161 -12.49 34.03 4.81
CA ILE A 161 -12.91 32.82 4.11
C ILE A 161 -13.36 33.27 2.70
N VAL A 162 -12.71 32.74 1.68
CA VAL A 162 -13.11 32.91 0.29
C VAL A 162 -13.66 31.60 -0.25
N LEU A 163 -14.65 31.71 -1.15
CA LEU A 163 -15.20 30.54 -1.84
C LEU A 163 -14.46 30.37 -3.15
N ASP A 164 -13.88 29.18 -3.33
CA ASP A 164 -13.26 28.79 -4.58
C ASP A 164 -14.08 27.68 -5.24
N ARG A 165 -14.25 27.75 -6.54
CA ARG A 165 -15.09 26.85 -7.32
C ARG A 165 -14.28 25.89 -8.12
N TYR A 166 -14.63 24.62 -7.96
CA TYR A 166 -14.03 23.52 -8.69
C TYR A 166 -15.09 22.62 -9.31
N THR A 167 -14.68 21.91 -10.34
CA THR A 167 -15.47 20.86 -10.95
C THR A 167 -14.98 19.49 -10.49
N GLN A 168 -15.76 18.47 -10.78
CA GLN A 168 -15.40 17.08 -10.56
C GLN A 168 -15.41 16.35 -11.89
N LEU A 169 -14.43 15.48 -12.10
CA LEU A 169 -14.40 14.54 -13.21
C LEU A 169 -14.54 13.12 -12.71
N GLY A 170 -15.16 12.27 -13.49
CA GLY A 170 -15.31 10.87 -13.16
C GLY A 170 -15.20 9.96 -14.37
N VAL A 171 -14.78 8.74 -14.13
CA VAL A 171 -14.72 7.66 -15.10
C VAL A 171 -15.42 6.42 -14.57
N GLU A 172 -16.00 5.66 -15.47
CA GLU A 172 -16.46 4.29 -15.20
C GLU A 172 -15.46 3.33 -15.81
N VAL A 173 -15.03 2.34 -15.03
CA VAL A 173 -14.07 1.32 -15.45
C VAL A 173 -14.75 -0.04 -15.58
N THR A 174 -14.31 -0.81 -16.57
CA THR A 174 -14.84 -2.15 -16.83
C THR A 174 -13.69 -3.09 -17.16
N PRO A 175 -13.43 -4.12 -16.33
CA PRO A 175 -12.44 -5.14 -16.61
C PRO A 175 -12.95 -6.10 -17.71
N SER A 176 -12.03 -6.64 -18.51
CA SER A 176 -12.32 -7.64 -19.54
C SER A 176 -12.74 -9.00 -18.96
N ALA A 177 -12.41 -9.25 -17.68
CA ALA A 177 -12.86 -10.43 -16.93
C ALA A 177 -13.20 -10.03 -15.49
N THR A 178 -14.17 -10.72 -14.88
CA THR A 178 -14.66 -10.45 -13.52
C THR A 178 -13.96 -11.27 -12.44
N SER A 179 -13.11 -12.21 -12.84
CA SER A 179 -12.33 -13.10 -11.97
C SER A 179 -10.89 -13.23 -12.49
N ASP A 180 -10.06 -13.93 -11.74
CA ASP A 180 -8.69 -14.29 -12.08
C ASP A 180 -7.71 -13.11 -12.11
N TRP A 181 -7.98 -12.06 -11.34
CA TRP A 181 -7.08 -10.96 -11.11
C TRP A 181 -6.99 -10.60 -9.63
N THR A 182 -5.90 -9.94 -9.25
CA THR A 182 -5.51 -9.72 -7.86
C THR A 182 -5.76 -8.29 -7.42
N ALA A 183 -5.44 -7.32 -8.27
CA ALA A 183 -5.50 -5.91 -7.91
C ALA A 183 -5.82 -5.02 -9.12
N PHE A 184 -6.40 -3.88 -8.81
CA PHE A 184 -6.65 -2.79 -9.74
C PHE A 184 -5.96 -1.54 -9.19
N TYR A 185 -5.14 -0.90 -10.02
CA TYR A 185 -4.42 0.32 -9.70
C TYR A 185 -4.84 1.44 -10.64
N PHE A 186 -5.00 2.63 -10.11
CA PHE A 186 -5.33 3.81 -10.91
C PHE A 186 -4.81 5.08 -10.27
N THR A 187 -4.63 6.11 -11.07
CA THR A 187 -4.41 7.47 -10.59
C THR A 187 -4.95 8.50 -11.58
N TRP A 188 -5.12 9.72 -11.09
CA TRP A 188 -5.38 10.89 -11.91
C TRP A 188 -4.13 11.75 -11.99
N MET A 189 -3.82 12.22 -13.19
CA MET A 189 -2.65 13.05 -13.46
C MET A 189 -3.14 14.33 -14.17
N ASP A 190 -2.54 15.46 -13.86
CA ASP A 190 -2.68 16.65 -14.68
C ASP A 190 -1.85 16.52 -15.97
N GLU A 191 -2.09 17.42 -16.91
CA GLU A 191 -1.36 17.48 -18.19
C GLU A 191 0.16 17.50 -18.01
N PHE A 192 0.65 18.22 -17.01
CA PHE A 192 2.07 18.38 -16.78
C PHE A 192 2.69 17.08 -16.27
N THR A 193 2.06 16.47 -15.29
CA THR A 193 2.49 15.18 -14.73
C THR A 193 2.42 14.07 -15.78
N TYR A 194 1.35 14.05 -16.59
CA TYR A 194 1.23 13.05 -17.65
C TYR A 194 2.29 13.24 -18.75
N ALA A 195 2.67 14.47 -19.07
CA ALA A 195 3.74 14.73 -20.02
C ALA A 195 5.11 14.18 -19.55
N ASP A 196 5.35 14.17 -18.22
CA ASP A 196 6.59 13.66 -17.65
C ASP A 196 6.64 12.12 -17.61
N TYR A 197 5.55 11.48 -17.24
CA TYR A 197 5.52 10.02 -16.97
C TYR A 197 4.82 9.19 -18.05
N GLY A 198 3.95 9.78 -18.86
CA GLY A 198 3.13 9.06 -19.84
C GLY A 198 3.88 8.58 -21.09
N ALA A 199 5.11 9.03 -21.32
CA ALA A 199 5.89 8.69 -22.49
C ALA A 199 6.43 7.24 -22.49
N TYR A 200 6.68 6.70 -21.31
CA TYR A 200 7.22 5.35 -21.13
C TYR A 200 6.32 4.54 -20.20
N GLU A 201 5.99 3.32 -20.62
CA GLU A 201 5.06 2.45 -19.88
C GLU A 201 5.59 2.11 -18.48
N GLU A 202 6.88 1.86 -18.33
CA GLU A 202 7.50 1.53 -17.04
C GLU A 202 7.40 2.70 -16.06
N ASP A 203 7.73 3.91 -16.49
CA ASP A 203 7.63 5.12 -15.65
C ASP A 203 6.18 5.40 -15.23
N LEU A 204 5.23 5.16 -16.14
CA LEU A 204 3.81 5.32 -15.87
C LEU A 204 3.29 4.29 -14.86
N VAL A 205 3.72 3.03 -14.97
CA VAL A 205 3.37 1.97 -14.01
C VAL A 205 3.92 2.29 -12.63
N ASP A 206 5.18 2.70 -12.54
CA ASP A 206 5.81 3.06 -11.27
C ASP A 206 5.08 4.25 -10.62
N TYR A 207 4.77 5.28 -11.39
CA TYR A 207 3.99 6.41 -10.89
C TYR A 207 2.61 6.00 -10.39
N ILE A 208 1.89 5.14 -11.11
CA ILE A 208 0.58 4.62 -10.69
C ILE A 208 0.71 3.85 -9.36
N LEU A 209 1.71 3.00 -9.23
CA LEU A 209 1.94 2.23 -8.00
C LEU A 209 2.27 3.11 -6.79
N GLU A 210 3.06 4.15 -6.97
CA GLU A 210 3.41 5.10 -5.92
C GLU A 210 2.22 5.97 -5.46
N ASN A 211 1.27 6.23 -6.36
CA ASN A 211 0.14 7.14 -6.12
C ASN A 211 -1.22 6.44 -6.03
N SER A 212 -1.24 5.13 -5.90
CA SER A 212 -2.46 4.33 -5.86
C SER A 212 -2.41 3.25 -4.79
N TYR A 213 -3.53 3.03 -4.13
CA TYR A 213 -3.75 1.83 -3.33
C TYR A 213 -4.39 0.77 -4.23
N GLY A 214 -3.86 -0.45 -4.21
CA GLY A 214 -4.46 -1.55 -4.96
C GLY A 214 -5.88 -1.86 -4.48
N ASN A 215 -6.84 -1.79 -5.39
CA ASN A 215 -8.22 -2.16 -5.12
C ASN A 215 -8.44 -3.64 -5.46
N THR A 216 -9.30 -4.29 -4.69
CA THR A 216 -9.65 -5.70 -4.90
C THR A 216 -10.74 -5.86 -5.98
N PRO A 217 -10.90 -7.07 -6.55
CA PRO A 217 -12.01 -7.37 -7.44
C PRO A 217 -13.38 -7.06 -6.84
N SER A 218 -13.53 -7.30 -5.54
CA SER A 218 -14.76 -7.04 -4.81
C SER A 218 -15.10 -5.56 -4.73
N GLU A 219 -14.11 -4.71 -4.51
CA GLU A 219 -14.28 -3.26 -4.47
C GLU A 219 -14.68 -2.71 -5.83
N LEU A 220 -13.98 -3.10 -6.89
CA LEU A 220 -14.31 -2.65 -8.25
C LEU A 220 -15.71 -3.10 -8.69
N LYS A 221 -16.11 -4.32 -8.33
CA LYS A 221 -17.46 -4.82 -8.63
C LYS A 221 -18.54 -4.04 -7.90
N SER A 222 -18.27 -3.62 -6.67
CA SER A 222 -19.22 -2.86 -5.85
C SER A 222 -19.31 -1.40 -6.28
N TRP A 223 -18.21 -0.84 -6.77
CA TRP A 223 -18.12 0.56 -7.16
C TRP A 223 -17.16 0.76 -8.35
N PRO A 224 -17.68 0.77 -9.58
CA PRO A 224 -16.83 0.92 -10.78
C PRO A 224 -16.52 2.37 -11.16
N TYR A 225 -16.87 3.34 -10.32
CA TYR A 225 -16.72 4.77 -10.61
C TYR A 225 -15.58 5.37 -9.81
N TYR A 226 -14.72 6.13 -10.48
CA TYR A 226 -13.58 6.80 -9.88
C TYR A 226 -13.55 8.26 -10.30
N SER A 227 -13.45 9.15 -9.33
CA SER A 227 -13.53 10.59 -9.56
C SER A 227 -12.31 11.31 -9.02
N VAL A 228 -12.07 12.49 -9.57
CA VAL A 228 -11.15 13.49 -9.03
C VAL A 228 -11.93 14.76 -8.77
N GLU A 229 -11.77 15.28 -7.57
CA GLU A 229 -12.38 16.52 -7.11
C GLU A 229 -11.40 17.69 -7.23
N LYS A 230 -11.90 18.90 -7.06
CA LYS A 230 -11.09 20.13 -7.07
C LYS A 230 -10.35 20.35 -8.39
N VAL A 231 -10.99 20.02 -9.50
CA VAL A 231 -10.48 20.30 -10.82
C VAL A 231 -10.92 21.71 -11.25
N ALA A 232 -9.98 22.54 -11.69
CA ALA A 232 -10.32 23.84 -12.23
C ALA A 232 -11.16 23.71 -13.53
N PRO A 233 -12.00 24.68 -13.87
CA PRO A 233 -12.75 24.66 -15.14
C PRO A 233 -11.84 24.60 -16.36
N ASN A 234 -12.31 23.99 -17.43
CA ASN A 234 -11.57 23.81 -18.69
C ASN A 234 -10.18 23.19 -18.52
N THR A 235 -10.06 22.28 -17.54
CA THR A 235 -8.80 21.62 -17.25
C THR A 235 -8.87 20.16 -17.67
N THR A 236 -7.86 19.71 -18.41
CA THR A 236 -7.71 18.31 -18.78
C THR A 236 -6.98 17.55 -17.68
N MET A 237 -7.54 16.41 -17.32
CA MET A 237 -6.94 15.42 -16.42
C MET A 237 -6.85 14.08 -17.14
N HIS A 238 -5.82 13.34 -16.83
CA HIS A 238 -5.58 12.00 -17.36
C HIS A 238 -5.88 10.95 -16.29
N PHE A 239 -6.87 10.11 -16.56
CA PHE A 239 -7.08 8.90 -15.76
C PHE A 239 -6.29 7.77 -16.39
N VAL A 240 -5.44 7.12 -15.59
CA VAL A 240 -4.62 5.98 -16.01
C VAL A 240 -4.82 4.84 -15.04
N ALA A 241 -4.96 3.61 -15.55
CA ALA A 241 -5.28 2.46 -14.72
C ALA A 241 -4.87 1.15 -15.38
N PHE A 242 -4.62 0.13 -14.58
CA PHE A 242 -4.41 -1.24 -15.04
C PHE A 242 -4.88 -2.28 -14.02
N ILE A 243 -5.07 -3.51 -14.48
CA ILE A 243 -5.38 -4.67 -13.66
C ILE A 243 -4.17 -5.59 -13.63
N VAL A 244 -3.91 -6.17 -12.46
CA VAL A 244 -2.90 -7.20 -12.26
C VAL A 244 -3.58 -8.56 -12.15
N ASP A 245 -3.19 -9.51 -13.00
CA ASP A 245 -3.70 -10.87 -12.97
C ASP A 245 -3.13 -11.70 -11.79
N ALA A 246 -3.60 -12.91 -11.62
CA ALA A 246 -3.15 -13.81 -10.56
C ALA A 246 -1.66 -14.21 -10.67
N ALA A 247 -1.04 -14.03 -11.85
CA ALA A 247 0.37 -14.29 -12.07
C ALA A 247 1.28 -13.06 -11.76
N GLY A 248 0.70 -11.94 -11.30
CA GLY A 248 1.44 -10.72 -11.01
C GLY A 248 1.82 -9.94 -12.28
N LYS A 249 1.06 -10.10 -13.36
CA LYS A 249 1.27 -9.37 -14.60
C LYS A 249 0.18 -8.34 -14.82
N TYR A 250 0.59 -7.13 -15.20
CA TYR A 250 -0.39 -6.11 -15.55
C TYR A 250 -0.80 -6.21 -17.04
N GLY A 251 -2.09 -6.00 -17.28
CA GLY A 251 -2.67 -5.92 -18.61
C GLY A 251 -2.40 -4.56 -19.27
N LYS A 252 -3.08 -4.30 -20.36
CA LYS A 252 -2.99 -3.01 -21.04
C LYS A 252 -3.41 -1.87 -20.11
N ILE A 253 -2.62 -0.80 -20.08
CA ILE A 253 -2.96 0.42 -19.36
C ILE A 253 -4.13 1.11 -20.06
N ALA A 254 -5.22 1.33 -19.33
CA ALA A 254 -6.31 2.18 -19.77
C ALA A 254 -5.94 3.64 -19.55
N HIS A 255 -6.21 4.48 -20.52
CA HIS A 255 -6.00 5.91 -20.46
C HIS A 255 -7.23 6.65 -20.95
N VAL A 256 -7.69 7.62 -20.18
CA VAL A 256 -8.80 8.52 -20.55
C VAL A 256 -8.36 9.96 -20.30
N GLU A 257 -8.41 10.77 -21.34
CA GLU A 257 -8.37 12.22 -21.21
C GLU A 257 -9.78 12.71 -20.86
N ALA A 258 -9.91 13.39 -19.74
CA ALA A 258 -11.16 13.96 -19.28
C ALA A 258 -10.97 15.47 -19.07
N THR A 259 -11.80 16.26 -19.73
CA THR A 259 -11.75 17.72 -19.59
C THR A 259 -12.97 18.21 -18.82
N SER A 260 -12.73 19.05 -17.82
CA SER A 260 -13.80 19.67 -17.05
C SER A 260 -14.51 20.74 -17.88
N ASP A 261 -15.81 20.90 -17.64
CA ASP A 261 -16.62 21.89 -18.30
C ASP A 261 -16.19 23.31 -17.92
N GLU A 262 -16.50 24.26 -18.82
CA GLU A 262 -16.52 25.67 -18.46
C GLU A 262 -17.54 25.87 -17.34
N LEU A 263 -17.19 26.68 -16.33
CA LEU A 263 -18.14 27.05 -15.29
C LEU A 263 -19.33 27.77 -15.94
N GLN A 264 -20.37 27.02 -16.27
CA GLN A 264 -21.65 27.62 -16.57
C GLN A 264 -22.12 28.30 -15.27
N LYS A 265 -22.75 29.44 -15.36
CA LYS A 265 -23.46 30.07 -14.23
C LYS A 265 -24.55 29.11 -13.82
N ALA A 266 -24.19 28.14 -12.97
CA ALA A 266 -25.16 27.26 -12.38
C ALA A 266 -26.13 28.10 -11.57
N GLU A 267 -27.41 28.00 -11.87
CA GLU A 267 -28.44 28.45 -10.94
C GLU A 267 -28.27 27.59 -9.70
N PHE A 268 -27.83 28.20 -8.62
CA PHE A 268 -27.64 27.54 -7.34
C PHE A 268 -28.98 27.02 -6.85
N VAL A 269 -29.18 25.73 -6.87
CA VAL A 269 -30.18 25.07 -6.02
C VAL A 269 -29.48 24.84 -4.68
N TRP A 270 -29.71 25.72 -3.73
CA TRP A 270 -29.33 25.50 -2.35
C TRP A 270 -30.00 24.19 -1.92
N ALA A 271 -29.23 23.18 -1.56
CA ALA A 271 -29.78 22.11 -0.74
C ALA A 271 -30.25 22.77 0.55
N GLU A 272 -31.53 22.63 0.88
CA GLU A 272 -32.06 23.14 2.12
C GLU A 272 -31.21 22.60 3.26
N PRO A 273 -30.82 23.44 4.26
CA PRO A 273 -30.06 22.95 5.39
C PRO A 273 -30.86 21.85 6.06
N TYR A 274 -30.23 20.71 6.31
CA TYR A 274 -30.81 19.63 7.08
C TYR A 274 -31.34 20.22 8.40
N GLU A 275 -32.66 20.26 8.57
CA GLU A 275 -33.26 20.54 9.90
C GLU A 275 -32.82 19.40 10.82
N THR A 276 -31.86 19.68 11.67
CA THR A 276 -31.58 18.83 12.83
C THR A 276 -32.77 18.97 13.76
N ASN A 277 -33.71 18.04 13.67
CA ASN A 277 -34.69 17.85 14.72
C ASN A 277 -33.94 17.41 15.99
N LEU A 278 -33.77 18.35 16.92
CA LEU A 278 -33.41 18.10 18.31
C LEU A 278 -34.62 17.54 19.05
#